data_ee4fa0dc24ff14045538329b3390d79a
#
_entry.id   ee4fa0dc24ff14045538329b3390d79a
#
_cell.length_a   1.000
_cell.length_b   1.000
_cell.length_c   1.000
_cell.angle_alpha   90.00
_cell.angle_beta   90.00
_cell.angle_gamma   90.00
#
_symmetry.space_group_name_H-M   'P 1'
#
loop_
_entity.id
_entity.type
_entity.pdbx_description
1 polymer ?
#
loop_
_entity_poly.entity_id
_entity_poly.type
_entity_poly.pdbx_seq_one_letter_code
_entity_poly.pdbx_strand_id
1 'polypeptide(L)'
;LLEIVEKESENISDLLKTADDGRMIQEGIKTVILGKPNAGKSSILNILSGRERAIVTDIEGTTRDIIEEQINLNGITLNLIDTAGIRNTEDIVENIGVNKAKATAEDADLIMYVVDSSRKLDENDYEILKLIKNNKAVVLLNKSDLEPVITVDKMKELTNNRVFLVSAKENTGLEELTDYIVDMFTEGKIDFNDEVYISNERDKAALDNALES
;
A
#
# COMPACT_ATOMS: atom_id res chain seq x y z
N LEU A 1 2.06 -1.26 -42.43
CA LEU A 1 3.19 -1.72 -41.60
C LEU A 1 3.23 -0.92 -40.28
N LEU A 2 3.15 0.43 -40.31
CA LEU A 2 3.12 1.30 -39.13
C LEU A 2 1.95 0.99 -38.21
N GLU A 3 0.73 0.82 -38.75
CA GLU A 3 -0.46 0.47 -37.95
C GLU A 3 -0.32 -0.88 -37.20
N ILE A 4 0.40 -1.84 -37.79
CA ILE A 4 0.67 -3.13 -37.14
C ILE A 4 1.66 -2.95 -36.00
N VAL A 5 2.72 -2.18 -36.21
CA VAL A 5 3.73 -1.90 -35.18
C VAL A 5 3.11 -1.13 -34.00
N GLU A 6 2.30 -0.12 -34.27
CA GLU A 6 1.58 0.62 -33.21
C GLU A 6 0.67 -0.29 -32.40
N LYS A 7 -0.11 -1.17 -33.04
CA LYS A 7 -0.99 -2.11 -32.37
C LYS A 7 -0.24 -3.14 -31.52
N GLU A 8 0.90 -3.66 -32.04
CA GLU A 8 1.71 -4.60 -31.26
C GLU A 8 2.42 -3.90 -30.08
N SER A 9 2.83 -2.66 -30.24
CA SER A 9 3.38 -1.83 -29.15
C SER A 9 2.34 -1.58 -28.05
N GLU A 10 1.07 -1.30 -28.41
CA GLU A 10 -0.03 -1.19 -27.43
C GLU A 10 -0.28 -2.52 -26.72
N ASN A 11 -0.33 -3.64 -27.45
CA ASN A 11 -0.51 -4.97 -26.85
C ASN A 11 0.62 -5.31 -25.88
N ILE A 12 1.88 -5.02 -26.21
CA ILE A 12 3.03 -5.26 -25.34
C ILE A 12 2.95 -4.35 -24.10
N SER A 13 2.57 -3.09 -24.26
CA SER A 13 2.40 -2.16 -23.15
C SER A 13 1.31 -2.63 -22.16
N ASP A 14 0.21 -3.18 -22.66
CA ASP A 14 -0.85 -3.74 -21.83
C ASP A 14 -0.40 -5.05 -21.14
N LEU A 15 0.36 -5.90 -21.83
CA LEU A 15 0.96 -7.09 -21.21
C LEU A 15 1.97 -6.74 -20.11
N LEU A 16 2.74 -5.67 -20.25
CA LEU A 16 3.68 -5.21 -19.23
C LEU A 16 2.95 -4.67 -17.98
N LYS A 17 1.82 -3.98 -18.16
CA LYS A 17 0.97 -3.57 -17.01
C LYS A 17 0.44 -4.80 -16.27
N THR A 18 -0.06 -5.82 -17.00
CA THR A 18 -0.53 -7.07 -16.38
C THR A 18 0.58 -7.86 -15.70
N ALA A 19 1.85 -7.68 -16.11
CA ALA A 19 3.01 -8.32 -15.45
C ALA A 19 3.25 -7.79 -14.04
N ASP A 20 3.14 -6.48 -13.84
CA ASP A 20 3.28 -5.89 -12.50
C ASP A 20 2.12 -6.31 -11.58
N ASP A 21 0.91 -6.36 -12.11
CA ASP A 21 -0.27 -6.84 -11.38
C ASP A 21 -0.14 -8.35 -11.05
N GLY A 22 0.34 -9.17 -11.99
CA GLY A 22 0.61 -10.60 -11.78
C GLY A 22 1.68 -10.85 -10.71
N ARG A 23 2.74 -10.04 -10.68
CA ARG A 23 3.76 -10.07 -9.62
C ARG A 23 3.14 -9.75 -8.27
N MET A 24 2.36 -8.67 -8.17
CA MET A 24 1.71 -8.26 -6.92
C MET A 24 0.74 -9.31 -6.38
N ILE A 25 0.06 -10.05 -7.26
CA ILE A 25 -0.82 -11.16 -6.86
C ILE A 25 -0.01 -12.35 -6.33
N GLN A 26 1.13 -12.69 -6.94
CA GLN A 26 1.96 -13.84 -6.53
C GLN A 26 2.87 -13.54 -5.35
N GLU A 27 3.57 -12.41 -5.37
CA GLU A 27 4.57 -12.04 -4.36
C GLU A 27 3.96 -11.24 -3.21
N GLY A 28 2.76 -10.67 -3.41
CA GLY A 28 2.10 -9.76 -2.49
C GLY A 28 2.56 -8.31 -2.67
N ILE A 29 1.76 -7.40 -2.11
CA ILE A 29 1.91 -5.95 -2.23
C ILE A 29 2.82 -5.47 -1.10
N LYS A 30 3.99 -4.94 -1.41
CA LYS A 30 4.90 -4.32 -0.43
C LYS A 30 4.22 -3.09 0.18
N THR A 31 3.86 -3.18 1.44
CA THR A 31 3.06 -2.17 2.13
C THR A 31 3.81 -1.57 3.30
N VAL A 32 3.88 -0.24 3.35
CA VAL A 32 4.41 0.49 4.50
C VAL A 32 3.29 1.23 5.23
N ILE A 33 3.37 1.24 6.57
CA ILE A 33 2.44 2.01 7.39
C ILE A 33 3.20 3.15 8.06
N LEU A 34 2.87 4.37 7.64
CA LEU A 34 3.42 5.60 8.17
C LEU A 34 2.45 6.26 9.16
N GLY A 35 2.97 7.08 10.02
CA GLY A 35 2.19 7.87 10.97
C GLY A 35 2.91 8.02 12.30
N LYS A 36 2.51 9.03 13.06
CA LYS A 36 3.11 9.37 14.35
C LYS A 36 2.95 8.27 15.41
N PRO A 37 3.74 8.31 16.47
CA PRO A 37 3.49 7.51 17.67
C PRO A 37 2.05 7.72 18.16
N ASN A 38 1.40 6.63 18.59
CA ASN A 38 0.04 6.63 19.10
C ASN A 38 -1.07 7.09 18.12
N ALA A 39 -0.79 7.22 16.81
CA ALA A 39 -1.81 7.44 15.78
C ALA A 39 -2.74 6.22 15.60
N GLY A 40 -2.33 5.05 16.09
CA GLY A 40 -3.13 3.82 16.05
C GLY A 40 -2.70 2.83 14.97
N LYS A 41 -1.47 2.95 14.43
CA LYS A 41 -0.92 2.04 13.43
C LYS A 41 -1.04 0.57 13.82
N SER A 42 -0.51 0.21 14.99
CA SER A 42 -0.55 -1.17 15.52
C SER A 42 -1.99 -1.68 15.72
N SER A 43 -2.91 -0.79 16.15
CA SER A 43 -4.31 -1.18 16.32
C SER A 43 -4.99 -1.49 15.00
N ILE A 44 -4.75 -0.67 13.96
CA ILE A 44 -5.25 -0.90 12.61
C ILE A 44 -4.69 -2.21 12.07
N LEU A 45 -3.37 -2.43 12.19
CA LEU A 45 -2.73 -3.67 11.77
C LEU A 45 -3.32 -4.91 12.44
N ASN A 46 -3.50 -4.87 13.76
CA ASN A 46 -4.06 -5.98 14.52
C ASN A 46 -5.48 -6.34 14.04
N ILE A 47 -6.28 -5.34 13.65
CA ILE A 47 -7.62 -5.59 13.13
C ILE A 47 -7.57 -6.18 11.72
N LEU A 48 -6.75 -5.62 10.85
CA LEU A 48 -6.57 -6.14 9.49
C LEU A 48 -6.02 -7.58 9.51
N SER A 49 -5.01 -7.86 10.34
CA SER A 49 -4.44 -9.21 10.53
C SER A 49 -5.43 -10.19 11.20
N GLY A 50 -6.35 -9.68 12.03
CA GLY A 50 -7.33 -10.51 12.74
C GLY A 50 -8.53 -10.93 11.89
N ARG A 51 -8.80 -10.23 10.78
CA ARG A 51 -9.92 -10.55 9.87
C ARG A 51 -9.63 -11.78 9.01
N GLU A 52 -8.38 -11.92 8.52
CA GLU A 52 -7.94 -13.11 7.79
C GLU A 52 -6.45 -13.35 8.07
N ARG A 53 -6.17 -14.31 8.96
CA ARG A 53 -4.78 -14.75 9.13
C ARG A 53 -4.34 -15.51 7.89
N ALA A 54 -3.43 -14.95 7.13
CA ALA A 54 -2.69 -15.71 6.15
C ALA A 54 -1.98 -16.87 6.86
N ILE A 55 -2.16 -18.07 6.37
CA ILE A 55 -1.34 -19.22 6.77
C ILE A 55 0.06 -18.88 6.24
N VAL A 56 0.98 -18.53 7.13
CA VAL A 56 2.38 -18.36 6.79
C VAL A 56 2.89 -19.69 6.27
N THR A 57 2.98 -19.84 4.97
CA THR A 57 3.78 -20.90 4.38
C THR A 57 5.20 -20.37 4.31
N ASP A 58 6.11 -21.00 5.06
CA ASP A 58 7.55 -20.79 4.91
C ASP A 58 7.95 -21.15 3.48
N ILE A 59 7.95 -20.18 2.58
CA ILE A 59 8.55 -20.34 1.25
C ILE A 59 10.02 -19.98 1.41
N GLU A 60 10.85 -21.00 1.63
CA GLU A 60 12.30 -20.89 1.54
C GLU A 60 12.69 -20.42 0.13
N GLY A 61 13.22 -19.21 0.00
CA GLY A 61 13.87 -18.82 -1.26
C GLY A 61 13.76 -17.37 -1.71
N THR A 62 13.01 -16.49 -1.03
CA THR A 62 12.96 -15.07 -1.43
C THR A 62 13.99 -14.26 -0.65
N THR A 63 15.02 -13.89 -1.36
CA THR A 63 16.21 -13.17 -0.88
C THR A 63 15.93 -11.68 -0.70
N ARG A 64 16.32 -11.16 0.47
CA ARG A 64 16.76 -9.79 0.79
C ARG A 64 15.78 -8.77 1.38
N ASP A 65 14.48 -8.84 1.19
CA ASP A 65 13.58 -7.93 1.90
C ASP A 65 13.04 -8.62 3.14
N ILE A 66 13.19 -8.02 4.32
CA ILE A 66 12.65 -8.55 5.57
C ILE A 66 11.13 -8.32 5.52
N ILE A 67 10.38 -9.32 5.02
CA ILE A 67 8.93 -9.36 5.18
C ILE A 67 8.69 -9.71 6.64
N GLU A 68 8.18 -8.76 7.42
CA GLU A 68 7.99 -8.94 8.85
C GLU A 68 6.60 -9.47 9.19
N GLU A 69 5.61 -9.17 8.38
CA GLU A 69 4.22 -9.64 8.58
C GLU A 69 3.45 -9.64 7.26
N GLN A 70 2.58 -10.64 7.07
CA GLN A 70 1.68 -10.74 5.93
C GLN A 70 0.23 -10.62 6.38
N ILE A 71 -0.56 -9.85 5.66
CA ILE A 71 -1.99 -9.69 5.88
C ILE A 71 -2.71 -10.05 4.57
N ASN A 72 -3.70 -10.95 4.64
CA ASN A 72 -4.57 -11.20 3.50
C ASN A 72 -5.78 -10.26 3.58
N LEU A 73 -6.05 -9.54 2.50
CA LEU A 73 -7.24 -8.70 2.33
C LEU A 73 -8.04 -9.22 1.13
N ASN A 74 -9.07 -10.02 1.39
CA ASN A 74 -9.99 -10.53 0.35
C ASN A 74 -9.25 -11.15 -0.85
N GLY A 75 -8.21 -11.97 -0.58
CA GLY A 75 -7.42 -12.65 -1.61
C GLY A 75 -6.15 -11.92 -2.07
N ILE A 76 -5.94 -10.68 -1.66
CA ILE A 76 -4.69 -9.96 -1.90
C ILE A 76 -3.80 -10.03 -0.66
N THR A 77 -2.52 -10.36 -0.84
CA THR A 77 -1.55 -10.39 0.25
C THR A 77 -0.82 -9.05 0.37
N LEU A 78 -0.91 -8.40 1.52
CA LEU A 78 -0.08 -7.27 1.88
C LEU A 78 1.17 -7.76 2.62
N ASN A 79 2.34 -7.47 2.10
CA ASN A 79 3.63 -7.71 2.74
C ASN A 79 4.06 -6.45 3.49
N LEU A 80 3.94 -6.47 4.80
CA LEU A 80 4.32 -5.32 5.62
C LEU A 80 5.84 -5.25 5.74
N ILE A 81 6.39 -4.10 5.39
CA ILE A 81 7.81 -3.81 5.51
C ILE A 81 8.05 -2.82 6.66
N ASP A 82 9.17 -2.97 7.37
CA ASP A 82 9.62 -2.10 8.48
C ASP A 82 8.63 -2.02 9.66
N THR A 83 8.08 -3.16 10.09
CA THR A 83 7.15 -3.20 11.23
C THR A 83 7.84 -3.00 12.59
N ALA A 84 9.18 -3.05 12.66
CA ALA A 84 9.94 -2.82 13.90
C ALA A 84 9.63 -1.46 14.53
N GLY A 85 9.39 -0.42 13.72
CA GLY A 85 8.94 0.88 14.20
C GLY A 85 7.48 0.93 14.65
N ILE A 86 6.69 -0.10 14.35
CA ILE A 86 5.26 -0.16 14.67
C ILE A 86 5.03 -0.90 15.99
N ARG A 87 5.82 -1.91 16.30
CA ARG A 87 5.68 -2.76 17.50
C ARG A 87 6.39 -2.21 18.73
N ASN A 88 7.50 -1.49 18.56
CA ASN A 88 8.26 -0.89 19.64
C ASN A 88 7.76 0.53 19.94
N THR A 89 6.61 0.64 20.61
CA THR A 89 5.96 1.92 20.95
C THR A 89 6.59 2.64 22.14
N GLU A 90 7.67 2.15 22.74
CA GLU A 90 8.14 2.72 23.99
C GLU A 90 9.36 3.63 23.89
N ASP A 91 10.11 3.72 22.92
CA ASP A 91 11.22 4.68 22.83
C ASP A 91 11.85 4.60 21.43
N ILE A 92 11.80 5.64 20.68
CA ILE A 92 12.90 6.21 19.92
C ILE A 92 12.39 7.34 19.01
N VAL A 93 12.60 8.55 19.55
CA VAL A 93 13.05 9.78 18.88
C VAL A 93 12.25 10.30 17.68
N GLU A 94 11.62 11.42 17.92
CA GLU A 94 10.85 12.30 17.02
C GLU A 94 11.55 12.71 15.70
N ASN A 95 12.83 12.42 15.50
CA ASN A 95 13.61 12.91 14.36
C ASN A 95 14.01 11.84 13.32
N ILE A 96 13.73 10.55 13.54
CA ILE A 96 14.05 9.50 12.57
C ILE A 96 12.92 9.32 11.53
N GLY A 97 11.74 9.92 11.78
CA GLY A 97 10.51 9.62 11.04
C GLY A 97 10.55 9.90 9.54
N VAL A 98 10.94 11.10 9.12
CA VAL A 98 10.76 11.53 7.73
C VAL A 98 11.79 10.93 6.79
N ASN A 99 13.07 10.86 7.18
CA ASN A 99 14.11 10.28 6.33
C ASN A 99 13.95 8.77 6.18
N LYS A 100 13.57 8.07 7.25
CA LYS A 100 13.25 6.65 7.20
C LYS A 100 11.99 6.39 6.41
N ALA A 101 10.95 7.21 6.60
CA ALA A 101 9.72 7.17 5.82
C ALA A 101 9.97 7.34 4.31
N LYS A 102 10.91 8.23 3.93
CA LYS A 102 11.31 8.41 2.52
C LYS A 102 11.92 7.14 1.94
N ALA A 103 12.92 6.57 2.62
CA ALA A 103 13.61 5.38 2.14
C ALA A 103 12.65 4.18 1.99
N THR A 104 11.76 3.98 2.98
CA THR A 104 10.81 2.87 2.94
C THR A 104 9.67 3.10 1.93
N ALA A 105 9.27 4.36 1.72
CA ALA A 105 8.23 4.71 0.76
C ALA A 105 8.69 4.56 -0.71
N GLU A 106 9.99 4.64 -0.99
CA GLU A 106 10.56 4.42 -2.32
C GLU A 106 10.43 2.97 -2.79
N ASP A 107 10.47 2.01 -1.84
CA ASP A 107 10.39 0.57 -2.12
C ASP A 107 8.97 -0.01 -1.95
N ALA A 108 8.00 0.80 -1.52
CA ALA A 108 6.65 0.36 -1.24
C ALA A 108 5.72 0.46 -2.46
N ASP A 109 4.95 -0.60 -2.71
CA ASP A 109 3.86 -0.60 -3.70
C ASP A 109 2.63 0.14 -3.16
N LEU A 110 2.43 0.14 -1.82
CA LEU A 110 1.32 0.81 -1.13
C LEU A 110 1.79 1.52 0.14
N ILE A 111 1.35 2.74 0.33
CA ILE A 111 1.58 3.50 1.57
C ILE A 111 0.25 3.70 2.30
N MET A 112 0.16 3.25 3.55
CA MET A 112 -0.95 3.57 4.44
C MET A 112 -0.49 4.63 5.45
N TYR A 113 -0.99 5.86 5.32
CA TYR A 113 -0.66 6.95 6.22
C TYR A 113 -1.75 7.13 7.29
N VAL A 114 -1.41 6.84 8.54
CA VAL A 114 -2.33 6.90 9.69
C VAL A 114 -2.16 8.21 10.45
N VAL A 115 -3.25 8.97 10.54
CA VAL A 115 -3.32 10.26 11.21
C VAL A 115 -4.34 10.18 12.35
N ASP A 116 -4.00 10.70 13.51
CA ASP A 116 -4.95 10.89 14.63
C ASP A 116 -5.84 12.10 14.33
N SER A 117 -7.11 11.86 14.01
CA SER A 117 -8.07 12.92 13.66
C SER A 117 -8.36 13.91 14.78
N SER A 118 -8.10 13.52 16.04
CA SER A 118 -8.31 14.36 17.24
C SER A 118 -7.19 15.36 17.52
N ARG A 119 -6.16 15.44 16.64
CA ARG A 119 -4.99 16.30 16.83
C ARG A 119 -4.75 17.19 15.61
N LYS A 120 -4.09 18.33 15.84
CA LYS A 120 -3.64 19.19 14.74
C LYS A 120 -2.47 18.53 14.00
N LEU A 121 -2.42 18.75 12.68
CA LEU A 121 -1.25 18.42 11.87
C LEU A 121 -0.07 19.35 12.26
N ASP A 122 1.14 18.81 12.20
CA ASP A 122 2.38 19.58 12.33
C ASP A 122 3.25 19.45 11.06
N GLU A 123 4.45 20.00 11.10
CA GLU A 123 5.38 20.04 9.96
C GLU A 123 5.71 18.64 9.43
N ASN A 124 5.87 17.64 10.29
CA ASN A 124 6.13 16.26 9.89
C ASN A 124 4.97 15.64 9.10
N ASP A 125 3.72 15.94 9.50
CA ASP A 125 2.53 15.48 8.77
C ASP A 125 2.50 16.07 7.35
N TYR A 126 2.80 17.36 7.21
CA TYR A 126 2.87 18.01 5.88
C TYR A 126 4.00 17.47 5.01
N GLU A 127 5.13 17.08 5.59
CA GLU A 127 6.21 16.43 4.83
C GLU A 127 5.83 15.05 4.35
N ILE A 128 5.17 14.24 5.19
CA ILE A 128 4.67 12.93 4.80
C ILE A 128 3.60 13.08 3.70
N LEU A 129 2.68 14.03 3.83
CA LEU A 129 1.67 14.30 2.81
C LEU A 129 2.28 14.68 1.45
N LYS A 130 3.39 15.44 1.46
CA LYS A 130 4.14 15.72 0.23
C LYS A 130 4.80 14.48 -0.35
N LEU A 131 5.38 13.64 0.50
CA LEU A 131 6.03 12.39 0.11
C LEU A 131 5.07 11.45 -0.59
N ILE A 132 3.88 11.23 -0.02
CA ILE A 132 2.90 10.27 -0.54
C ILE A 132 2.11 10.77 -1.75
N LYS A 133 2.27 12.05 -2.14
CA LYS A 133 1.45 12.69 -3.18
C LYS A 133 1.50 11.98 -4.53
N ASN A 134 2.65 11.42 -4.88
CA ASN A 134 2.90 10.77 -6.17
C ASN A 134 3.00 9.23 -6.06
N ASN A 135 2.69 8.68 -4.90
CA ASN A 135 2.73 7.25 -4.64
C ASN A 135 1.31 6.69 -4.59
N LYS A 136 1.16 5.38 -4.80
CA LYS A 136 -0.09 4.68 -4.45
C LYS A 136 -0.22 4.71 -2.93
N ALA A 137 -1.12 5.54 -2.42
CA ALA A 137 -1.28 5.75 -1.00
C ALA A 137 -2.73 5.94 -0.57
N VAL A 138 -3.02 5.58 0.67
CA VAL A 138 -4.29 5.86 1.35
C VAL A 138 -4.02 6.62 2.65
N VAL A 139 -4.90 7.55 3.00
CA VAL A 139 -4.82 8.31 4.25
C VAL A 139 -5.93 7.85 5.17
N LEU A 140 -5.56 7.42 6.38
CA LEU A 140 -6.48 6.93 7.38
C LEU A 140 -6.60 7.95 8.52
N LEU A 141 -7.73 8.67 8.57
CA LEU A 141 -8.07 9.53 9.71
C LEU A 141 -8.63 8.64 10.82
N ASN A 142 -7.74 8.18 11.68
CA ASN A 142 -8.07 7.28 12.78
C ASN A 142 -8.59 8.04 14.00
N LYS A 143 -9.19 7.31 14.92
CA LYS A 143 -9.84 7.80 16.13
C LYS A 143 -11.08 8.66 15.86
N SER A 144 -11.86 8.26 14.85
CA SER A 144 -13.12 8.91 14.52
C SER A 144 -14.19 8.81 15.62
N ASP A 145 -13.93 7.99 16.64
CA ASP A 145 -14.70 7.91 17.89
C ASP A 145 -14.48 9.10 18.83
N LEU A 146 -13.48 9.95 18.53
CA LEU A 146 -13.20 11.18 19.25
C LEU A 146 -13.65 12.40 18.46
N GLU A 147 -13.76 13.55 19.13
CA GLU A 147 -14.07 14.81 18.46
C GLU A 147 -12.97 15.18 17.48
N PRO A 148 -13.28 15.33 16.17
CA PRO A 148 -12.28 15.55 15.16
C PRO A 148 -11.75 16.99 15.15
N VAL A 149 -10.44 17.15 15.13
CA VAL A 149 -9.75 18.43 14.87
C VAL A 149 -9.42 18.53 13.38
N ILE A 150 -9.17 17.39 12.73
CA ILE A 150 -8.97 17.29 11.28
C ILE A 150 -10.11 16.50 10.67
N THR A 151 -10.82 17.14 9.74
CA THR A 151 -11.93 16.53 9.00
C THR A 151 -11.44 15.93 7.68
N VAL A 152 -12.25 15.03 7.12
CA VAL A 152 -11.99 14.43 5.79
C VAL A 152 -11.86 15.50 4.72
N ASP A 153 -12.73 16.53 4.72
CA ASP A 153 -12.71 17.60 3.73
C ASP A 153 -11.40 18.39 3.78
N LYS A 154 -10.95 18.73 5.00
CA LYS A 154 -9.68 19.42 5.17
C LYS A 154 -8.49 18.57 4.73
N MET A 155 -8.52 17.26 4.97
CA MET A 155 -7.47 16.37 4.51
C MET A 155 -7.47 16.25 2.98
N LYS A 156 -8.62 16.20 2.33
CA LYS A 156 -8.74 16.19 0.85
C LYS A 156 -8.19 17.45 0.18
N GLU A 157 -8.15 18.59 0.87
CA GLU A 157 -7.48 19.80 0.39
C GLU A 157 -5.95 19.67 0.37
N LEU A 158 -5.40 18.76 1.19
CA LEU A 158 -3.96 18.59 1.37
C LEU A 158 -3.37 17.43 0.56
N THR A 159 -4.20 16.49 0.12
CA THR A 159 -3.76 15.31 -0.64
C THR A 159 -4.74 14.92 -1.73
N ASN A 160 -4.23 14.35 -2.83
CA ASN A 160 -5.06 13.74 -3.88
C ASN A 160 -5.39 12.27 -3.56
N ASN A 161 -4.76 11.69 -2.55
CA ASN A 161 -4.98 10.30 -2.16
C ASN A 161 -6.34 10.12 -1.49
N ARG A 162 -6.92 8.92 -1.59
CA ARG A 162 -8.19 8.62 -0.93
C ARG A 162 -8.04 8.73 0.59
N VAL A 163 -9.00 9.38 1.22
CA VAL A 163 -9.06 9.59 2.67
C VAL A 163 -10.19 8.77 3.25
N PHE A 164 -9.86 7.93 4.25
CA PHE A 164 -10.81 7.10 4.98
C PHE A 164 -10.93 7.59 6.42
N LEU A 165 -12.16 7.68 6.90
CA LEU A 165 -12.44 7.95 8.30
C LEU A 165 -12.61 6.61 9.03
N VAL A 166 -11.70 6.30 9.97
CA VAL A 166 -11.67 5.01 10.64
C VAL A 166 -11.62 5.15 12.15
N SER A 167 -12.12 4.15 12.86
CA SER A 167 -11.86 3.98 14.29
C SER A 167 -11.36 2.56 14.54
N ALA A 168 -10.09 2.44 14.85
CA ALA A 168 -9.53 1.16 15.27
C ALA A 168 -10.17 0.66 16.58
N LYS A 169 -10.59 1.56 17.45
CA LYS A 169 -11.25 1.21 18.72
C LYS A 169 -12.65 0.61 18.48
N GLU A 170 -13.44 1.24 17.62
CA GLU A 170 -14.82 0.82 17.33
C GLU A 170 -14.91 -0.13 16.12
N ASN A 171 -13.77 -0.46 15.48
CA ASN A 171 -13.68 -1.30 14.29
C ASN A 171 -14.56 -0.81 13.12
N THR A 172 -14.57 0.51 12.86
CA THR A 172 -15.37 1.13 11.81
C THR A 172 -14.49 1.69 10.68
N GLY A 173 -15.03 1.73 9.44
CA GLY A 173 -14.38 2.31 8.25
C GLY A 173 -13.30 1.42 7.62
N LEU A 174 -12.99 0.25 8.19
CA LEU A 174 -11.93 -0.64 7.70
C LEU A 174 -12.41 -1.58 6.56
N GLU A 175 -13.71 -1.78 6.42
CA GLU A 175 -14.27 -2.57 5.33
C GLU A 175 -14.15 -1.79 4.00
N GLU A 176 -14.60 -0.53 3.99
CA GLU A 176 -14.45 0.36 2.82
C GLU A 176 -12.97 0.54 2.41
N LEU A 177 -12.06 0.61 3.39
CA LEU A 177 -10.61 0.64 3.14
C LEU A 177 -10.14 -0.64 2.45
N THR A 178 -10.56 -1.81 2.94
CA THR A 178 -10.18 -3.11 2.38
C THR A 178 -10.65 -3.24 0.94
N ASP A 179 -11.92 -2.94 0.68
CA ASP A 179 -12.51 -2.99 -0.66
C ASP A 179 -11.76 -2.06 -1.63
N TYR A 180 -11.46 -0.83 -1.19
CA TYR A 180 -10.72 0.12 -2.00
C TYR A 180 -9.29 -0.33 -2.32
N ILE A 181 -8.58 -0.95 -1.35
CA ILE A 181 -7.23 -1.48 -1.61
C ILE A 181 -7.31 -2.64 -2.61
N VAL A 182 -8.27 -3.52 -2.47
CA VAL A 182 -8.52 -4.61 -3.42
C VAL A 182 -8.76 -4.03 -4.81
N ASP A 183 -9.69 -3.10 -4.96
CA ASP A 183 -10.00 -2.45 -6.25
C ASP A 183 -8.79 -1.75 -6.87
N MET A 184 -7.96 -1.09 -6.05
CA MET A 184 -6.76 -0.37 -6.50
C MET A 184 -5.74 -1.28 -7.20
N PHE A 185 -5.63 -2.54 -6.77
CA PHE A 185 -4.64 -3.49 -7.28
C PHE A 185 -5.23 -4.58 -8.19
N THR A 186 -6.55 -4.60 -8.37
CA THR A 186 -7.22 -5.56 -9.26
C THR A 186 -7.87 -4.90 -10.46
N GLU A 187 -7.88 -3.55 -10.54
CA GLU A 187 -8.59 -2.76 -11.56
C GLU A 187 -10.04 -3.22 -11.82
N GLY A 188 -10.69 -3.83 -10.81
CA GLY A 188 -12.02 -4.41 -10.93
C GLY A 188 -12.09 -5.66 -11.83
N LYS A 189 -10.93 -6.23 -12.20
CA LYS A 189 -10.82 -7.41 -13.06
C LYS A 189 -10.21 -8.59 -12.30
N ILE A 190 -10.88 -9.07 -11.26
CA ILE A 190 -10.63 -10.44 -10.80
C ILE A 190 -11.64 -11.36 -11.50
N ASP A 191 -11.42 -11.62 -12.77
CA ASP A 191 -11.87 -12.85 -13.39
C ASP A 191 -10.70 -13.85 -13.32
N PHE A 192 -10.76 -14.79 -12.39
CA PHE A 192 -9.76 -15.86 -12.22
C PHE A 192 -9.73 -16.86 -13.40
N ASN A 193 -10.39 -16.54 -14.50
CA ASN A 193 -10.51 -17.40 -15.68
C ASN A 193 -9.82 -16.75 -16.89
N ASP A 194 -8.71 -17.35 -17.32
CA ASP A 194 -8.10 -17.30 -18.67
C ASP A 194 -7.29 -16.07 -19.10
N GLU A 195 -6.87 -15.14 -18.26
CA GLU A 195 -5.88 -14.15 -18.68
C GLU A 195 -4.44 -14.67 -18.46
N VAL A 196 -3.60 -14.55 -19.47
CA VAL A 196 -2.17 -14.89 -19.40
C VAL A 196 -1.45 -13.79 -18.64
N TYR A 197 -1.09 -14.07 -17.38
CA TYR A 197 -0.27 -13.15 -16.59
C TYR A 197 1.21 -13.45 -16.79
N ILE A 198 2.01 -12.41 -17.00
CA ILE A 198 3.46 -12.54 -17.01
C ILE A 198 3.93 -12.43 -15.56
N SER A 199 4.32 -13.56 -14.99
CA SER A 199 4.74 -13.66 -13.58
C SER A 199 6.26 -13.75 -13.39
N ASN A 200 7.04 -13.52 -14.47
CA ASN A 200 8.47 -13.79 -14.49
C ASN A 200 9.23 -12.54 -14.96
N GLU A 201 10.16 -12.02 -14.13
CA GLU A 201 11.01 -10.87 -14.46
C GLU A 201 11.79 -11.03 -15.77
N ARG A 202 12.12 -12.26 -16.15
CA ARG A 202 12.82 -12.56 -17.41
C ARG A 202 11.94 -12.30 -18.61
N ASP A 203 10.67 -12.64 -18.53
CA ASP A 203 9.72 -12.44 -19.63
C ASP A 203 9.34 -10.96 -19.73
N LYS A 204 9.25 -10.25 -18.60
CA LYS A 204 9.07 -8.80 -18.54
C LYS A 204 10.24 -8.09 -19.21
N ALA A 205 11.49 -8.43 -18.85
CA ALA A 205 12.68 -7.84 -19.45
C ALA A 205 12.79 -8.10 -20.97
N ALA A 206 12.28 -9.24 -21.45
CA ALA A 206 12.24 -9.53 -22.88
C ALA A 206 11.23 -8.64 -23.63
N LEU A 207 10.09 -8.32 -23.00
CA LEU A 207 9.08 -7.43 -23.57
C LEU A 207 9.51 -5.96 -23.54
N ASP A 208 10.15 -5.51 -22.46
CA ASP A 208 10.73 -4.15 -22.37
C ASP A 208 11.76 -3.93 -23.50
N ASN A 209 12.66 -4.90 -23.73
CA ASN A 209 13.63 -4.84 -24.82
C ASN A 209 12.96 -4.83 -26.22
N ALA A 210 11.81 -5.48 -26.37
CA ALA A 210 11.05 -5.48 -27.62
C ALA A 210 10.34 -4.16 -27.90
N LEU A 211 9.97 -3.40 -26.84
CA LEU A 211 9.39 -2.06 -26.97
C LEU A 211 10.41 -1.00 -27.36
N GLU A 212 11.68 -1.15 -26.94
CA GLU A 212 12.75 -0.20 -27.21
C GLU A 212 13.39 -0.38 -28.61
N SER A 213 13.09 -1.49 -29.30
CA SER A 213 13.65 -1.83 -30.62
C SER A 213 12.74 -1.42 -31.77
#